data_072576006a08687ec81171dfde58132b
#
_entry.id   072576006a08687ec81171dfde58132b
#
_cell.length_a   1.000
_cell.length_b   1.000
_cell.length_c   1.000
_cell.angle_alpha   90.00
_cell.angle_beta   90.00
_cell.angle_gamma   90.00
#
_symmetry.space_group_name_H-M   'P 1'
#
loop_
_entity.id
_entity.type
_entity.pdbx_description
1 polymer ?
#
loop_
_entity_poly.entity_id
_entity_poly.type
_entity_poly.pdbx_seq_one_letter_code
_entity_poly.pdbx_strand_id
1 'polypeptide(L)'
;MRTFNHTYLQRILQIPPGSFVYLVNDTVDTTYEIMEQLKEYGFSQYHFLPYLPGTGEVRKDIQYCVTPGEVHLVPSFIHQVIDIGNRIVDISTINELIAVFKLPSSLADEVTKNYLNHIIQIQKLSNQQLSQALDMKEITRGILENASEGLCLLNQSG
;
A
#
# COMPACT_ATOMS: atom_id res chain seq x y z
N MET A 1 -2.50 -7.07 -18.23
CA MET A 1 -2.94 -6.96 -16.83
C MET A 1 -2.27 -5.75 -16.19
N ARG A 2 -2.91 -5.09 -15.23
CA ARG A 2 -2.32 -3.98 -14.46
C ARG A 2 -2.01 -4.45 -13.06
N THR A 3 -0.92 -3.97 -12.48
CA THR A 3 -0.52 -4.27 -11.11
C THR A 3 -0.25 -2.97 -10.32
N PHE A 4 0.08 -3.08 -9.04
CA PHE A 4 0.38 -1.94 -8.20
C PHE A 4 1.88 -1.62 -8.17
N ASN A 5 2.19 -0.37 -7.89
CA ASN A 5 3.55 -0.02 -7.50
C ASN A 5 3.79 -0.47 -6.05
N HIS A 6 4.61 -1.51 -5.87
CA HIS A 6 4.88 -2.13 -4.57
C HIS A 6 5.41 -1.14 -3.51
N THR A 7 6.04 -0.05 -3.95
CA THR A 7 6.54 1.00 -3.04
C THR A 7 5.41 1.64 -2.21
N TYR A 8 4.21 1.76 -2.80
CA TYR A 8 3.09 2.41 -2.14
C TYR A 8 2.19 1.45 -1.36
N LEU A 9 2.23 0.15 -1.66
CA LEU A 9 1.39 -0.84 -0.97
C LEU A 9 1.66 -0.91 0.53
N GLN A 10 2.90 -0.69 0.95
CA GLN A 10 3.26 -0.67 2.37
C GLN A 10 2.49 0.38 3.18
N ARG A 11 1.99 1.44 2.54
CA ARG A 11 1.17 2.47 3.21
C ARG A 11 -0.14 1.90 3.77
N ILE A 12 -0.67 0.83 3.18
CA ILE A 12 -1.89 0.16 3.68
C ILE A 12 -1.67 -0.38 5.09
N LEU A 13 -0.44 -0.76 5.45
CA LEU A 13 -0.10 -1.27 6.78
C LEU A 13 -0.21 -0.22 7.89
N GLN A 14 -0.42 1.05 7.56
CA GLN A 14 -0.74 2.10 8.54
C GLN A 14 -2.17 1.98 9.07
N ILE A 15 -3.03 1.24 8.37
CA ILE A 15 -4.40 0.96 8.79
C ILE A 15 -4.37 -0.17 9.83
N PRO A 16 -5.07 -0.05 10.97
CA PRO A 16 -5.16 -1.13 11.94
C PRO A 16 -5.78 -2.40 11.34
N PRO A 17 -5.23 -3.60 11.61
CA PRO A 17 -5.83 -4.85 11.16
C PRO A 17 -7.29 -5.00 11.63
N GLY A 18 -8.14 -5.62 10.82
CA GLY A 18 -9.57 -5.79 11.11
C GLY A 18 -10.44 -4.58 10.76
N SER A 19 -9.83 -3.47 10.31
CA SER A 19 -10.59 -2.27 9.93
C SER A 19 -11.43 -2.49 8.68
N PHE A 20 -12.61 -1.81 8.64
CA PHE A 20 -13.34 -1.59 7.41
C PHE A 20 -12.69 -0.45 6.62
N VAL A 21 -12.46 -0.68 5.33
CA VAL A 21 -11.72 0.23 4.46
C VAL A 21 -12.49 0.41 3.15
N TYR A 22 -12.82 1.64 2.81
CA TYR A 22 -13.33 1.91 1.47
C TYR A 22 -12.23 1.79 0.43
N LEU A 23 -12.53 1.05 -0.65
CA LEU A 23 -11.73 1.12 -1.87
C LEU A 23 -12.45 2.05 -2.85
N VAL A 24 -11.78 3.16 -3.17
CA VAL A 24 -12.30 4.21 -4.06
C VAL A 24 -11.58 4.14 -5.39
N ASN A 25 -12.36 3.97 -6.46
CA ASN A 25 -11.85 3.98 -7.83
C ASN A 25 -12.93 4.54 -8.78
N ASP A 26 -12.58 4.71 -10.05
CA ASP A 26 -13.41 5.33 -11.10
C ASP A 26 -14.56 4.43 -11.58
N THR A 27 -14.37 3.10 -11.60
CA THR A 27 -15.37 2.14 -12.09
C THR A 27 -15.59 0.96 -11.14
N VAL A 28 -16.77 0.35 -11.24
CA VAL A 28 -17.16 -0.82 -10.43
C VAL A 28 -16.21 -2.00 -10.67
N ASP A 29 -15.99 -2.34 -11.94
CA ASP A 29 -15.22 -3.52 -12.32
C ASP A 29 -13.78 -3.41 -11.85
N THR A 30 -13.15 -2.26 -12.08
CA THR A 30 -11.77 -2.03 -11.63
C THR A 30 -11.66 -1.98 -10.11
N THR A 31 -12.69 -1.52 -9.40
CA THR A 31 -12.74 -1.55 -7.93
C THR A 31 -12.68 -2.98 -7.40
N TYR A 32 -13.52 -3.87 -7.92
CA TYR A 32 -13.51 -5.28 -7.51
C TYR A 32 -12.22 -6.00 -7.90
N GLU A 33 -11.69 -5.75 -9.10
CA GLU A 33 -10.40 -6.28 -9.53
C GLU A 33 -9.27 -5.91 -8.56
N ILE A 34 -9.24 -4.65 -8.11
CA ILE A 34 -8.26 -4.16 -7.13
C ILE A 34 -8.45 -4.84 -5.77
N MET A 35 -9.69 -5.00 -5.32
CA MET A 35 -9.97 -5.67 -4.05
C MET A 35 -9.45 -7.11 -4.05
N GLU A 36 -9.63 -7.84 -5.14
CA GLU A 36 -9.13 -9.20 -5.28
C GLU A 36 -7.60 -9.24 -5.32
N GLN A 37 -6.97 -8.37 -6.12
CA GLN A 37 -5.52 -8.26 -6.15
C GLN A 37 -4.92 -7.93 -4.79
N LEU A 38 -5.53 -7.02 -4.02
CA LEU A 38 -5.04 -6.71 -2.68
C LEU A 38 -5.12 -7.92 -1.73
N LYS A 39 -6.18 -8.75 -1.84
CA LYS A 39 -6.28 -10.00 -1.08
C LYS A 39 -5.19 -10.99 -1.47
N GLU A 40 -4.91 -11.14 -2.77
CA GLU A 40 -3.83 -12.00 -3.28
C GLU A 40 -2.45 -11.55 -2.78
N TYR A 41 -2.24 -10.23 -2.65
CA TYR A 41 -1.01 -9.67 -2.08
C TYR A 41 -0.92 -9.74 -0.54
N GLY A 42 -1.89 -10.40 0.11
CA GLY A 42 -1.84 -10.68 1.55
C GLY A 42 -2.50 -9.62 2.42
N PHE A 43 -3.30 -8.70 1.87
CA PHE A 43 -4.05 -7.70 2.63
C PHE A 43 -5.44 -8.18 3.07
N SER A 44 -5.62 -9.49 3.25
CA SER A 44 -6.89 -10.11 3.67
C SER A 44 -7.31 -9.78 5.11
N GLN A 45 -6.40 -9.19 5.91
CA GLN A 45 -6.71 -8.71 7.26
C GLN A 45 -7.61 -7.47 7.29
N TYR A 46 -7.90 -6.85 6.14
CA TYR A 46 -8.78 -5.68 6.02
C TYR A 46 -10.11 -6.08 5.37
N HIS A 47 -11.19 -5.41 5.79
CA HIS A 47 -12.52 -5.57 5.20
C HIS A 47 -12.74 -4.48 4.13
N PHE A 48 -12.26 -4.74 2.92
CA PHE A 48 -12.43 -3.80 1.82
C PHE A 48 -13.89 -3.75 1.36
N LEU A 49 -14.42 -2.54 1.21
CA LEU A 49 -15.75 -2.25 0.68
C LEU A 49 -15.63 -1.33 -0.52
N PRO A 50 -16.32 -1.60 -1.63
CA PRO A 50 -16.29 -0.71 -2.78
C PRO A 50 -17.00 0.60 -2.44
N TYR A 51 -16.40 1.72 -2.80
CA TYR A 51 -17.04 3.03 -2.78
C TYR A 51 -17.05 3.60 -4.19
N LEU A 52 -18.25 3.93 -4.66
CA LEU A 52 -18.47 4.54 -5.96
C LEU A 52 -19.29 5.80 -5.76
N PRO A 53 -18.83 6.96 -6.21
CA PRO A 53 -19.56 8.21 -6.05
C PRO A 53 -20.98 8.12 -6.61
N GLY A 54 -21.96 8.49 -5.79
CA GLY A 54 -23.38 8.51 -6.20
C GLY A 54 -24.10 7.18 -6.23
N THR A 55 -23.48 6.08 -5.80
CA THR A 55 -24.10 4.74 -5.77
C THR A 55 -24.10 4.14 -4.38
N GLY A 56 -25.25 3.57 -3.96
CA GLY A 56 -25.38 2.74 -2.76
C GLY A 56 -25.47 3.48 -1.43
N GLU A 57 -25.67 2.70 -0.37
CA GLU A 57 -25.67 3.17 1.00
C GLU A 57 -24.24 3.43 1.47
N VAL A 58 -24.01 4.62 1.96
CA VAL A 58 -22.68 5.04 2.43
C VAL A 58 -22.59 4.88 3.94
N ARG A 59 -21.66 4.05 4.41
CA ARG A 59 -21.32 3.89 5.83
C ARG A 59 -20.36 4.99 6.27
N LYS A 60 -20.87 5.97 7.01
CA LYS A 60 -20.09 7.12 7.51
C LYS A 60 -19.22 6.79 8.74
N ASP A 61 -19.39 5.59 9.31
CA ASP A 61 -18.57 5.07 10.39
C ASP A 61 -17.17 4.58 9.93
N ILE A 62 -17.00 4.41 8.61
CA ILE A 62 -15.70 4.03 8.03
C ILE A 62 -14.80 5.24 7.93
N GLN A 63 -13.61 5.14 8.53
CA GLN A 63 -12.64 6.22 8.62
C GLN A 63 -11.52 6.12 7.59
N TYR A 64 -11.30 4.93 7.02
CA TYR A 64 -10.18 4.61 6.17
C TYR A 64 -10.60 4.42 4.71
N CYS A 65 -9.75 4.91 3.82
CA CYS A 65 -9.92 4.71 2.39
C CYS A 65 -8.58 4.38 1.75
N VAL A 66 -8.62 3.45 0.79
CA VAL A 66 -7.51 3.14 -0.12
C VAL A 66 -7.94 3.52 -1.53
N THR A 67 -7.07 4.19 -2.27
CA THR A 67 -7.32 4.57 -3.67
C THR A 67 -6.07 4.45 -4.53
N PRO A 68 -6.18 3.97 -5.77
CA PRO A 68 -5.05 3.90 -6.71
C PRO A 68 -4.93 5.19 -7.55
N GLY A 69 -4.72 6.34 -6.91
CA GLY A 69 -4.54 7.63 -7.56
C GLY A 69 -5.81 8.49 -7.67
N GLU A 70 -6.99 7.97 -7.29
CA GLU A 70 -8.28 8.65 -7.46
C GLU A 70 -8.69 9.44 -6.19
N VAL A 71 -7.75 10.17 -5.60
CA VAL A 71 -7.98 10.92 -4.34
C VAL A 71 -9.15 11.91 -4.45
N HIS A 72 -9.40 12.44 -5.64
CA HIS A 72 -10.49 13.40 -5.89
C HIS A 72 -11.89 12.78 -5.80
N LEU A 73 -12.00 11.44 -5.87
CA LEU A 73 -13.26 10.70 -5.72
C LEU A 73 -13.54 10.30 -4.26
N VAL A 74 -12.59 10.52 -3.36
CA VAL A 74 -12.73 10.15 -1.95
C VAL A 74 -13.75 11.05 -1.27
N PRO A 75 -14.73 10.48 -0.54
CA PRO A 75 -15.74 11.27 0.15
C PRO A 75 -15.14 12.08 1.28
N SER A 76 -15.65 13.30 1.49
CA SER A 76 -15.12 14.27 2.46
C SER A 76 -15.22 13.84 3.93
N PHE A 77 -16.01 12.83 4.26
CA PHE A 77 -16.12 12.31 5.63
C PHE A 77 -15.00 11.32 6.00
N ILE A 78 -14.18 10.89 5.03
CA ILE A 78 -13.02 10.02 5.29
C ILE A 78 -11.89 10.85 5.90
N HIS A 79 -11.37 10.39 7.03
CA HIS A 79 -10.29 11.07 7.75
C HIS A 79 -8.89 10.63 7.31
N GLN A 80 -8.74 9.36 6.94
CA GLN A 80 -7.43 8.83 6.53
C GLN A 80 -7.51 8.19 5.15
N VAL A 81 -6.84 8.83 4.20
CA VAL A 81 -6.74 8.41 2.80
C VAL A 81 -5.36 7.84 2.53
N ILE A 82 -5.32 6.60 2.06
CA ILE A 82 -4.10 5.91 1.65
C ILE A 82 -4.09 5.84 0.12
N ASP A 83 -3.32 6.71 -0.49
CA ASP A 83 -3.08 6.65 -1.93
C ASP A 83 -1.95 5.66 -2.21
N ILE A 84 -2.30 4.58 -2.92
CA ILE A 84 -1.35 3.53 -3.35
C ILE A 84 -0.78 3.80 -4.75
N GLY A 85 -1.00 4.99 -5.27
CA GLY A 85 -0.50 5.43 -6.57
C GLY A 85 -1.18 4.73 -7.75
N ASN A 86 -0.96 5.26 -8.94
CA ASN A 86 -1.55 4.72 -10.16
C ASN A 86 -1.09 3.28 -10.43
N ARG A 87 -1.99 2.48 -10.96
CA ARG A 87 -1.66 1.11 -11.41
C ARG A 87 -0.70 1.17 -12.59
N ILE A 88 0.28 0.29 -12.55
CA ILE A 88 1.30 0.13 -13.60
C ILE A 88 1.01 -1.11 -14.45
N VAL A 89 1.58 -1.17 -15.65
CA VAL A 89 1.49 -2.35 -16.50
C VAL A 89 2.35 -3.46 -15.89
N ASP A 90 1.77 -4.65 -15.77
CA ASP A 90 2.48 -5.82 -15.26
C ASP A 90 3.61 -6.25 -16.21
N ILE A 91 4.71 -6.74 -15.64
CA ILE A 91 5.89 -7.18 -16.40
C ILE A 91 5.55 -8.32 -17.36
N SER A 92 4.63 -9.20 -16.98
CA SER A 92 4.18 -10.29 -17.86
C SER A 92 3.51 -9.74 -19.11
N THR A 93 2.65 -8.72 -18.96
CA THR A 93 2.00 -8.05 -20.09
C THR A 93 3.01 -7.34 -20.99
N ILE A 94 4.05 -6.72 -20.42
CA ILE A 94 5.11 -6.11 -21.23
C ILE A 94 5.86 -7.17 -22.03
N ASN A 95 6.19 -8.31 -21.41
CA ASN A 95 6.86 -9.41 -22.09
C ASN A 95 5.99 -10.04 -23.19
N GLU A 96 4.68 -10.18 -22.96
CA GLU A 96 3.72 -10.62 -23.99
C GLU A 96 3.69 -9.66 -25.19
N LEU A 97 3.65 -8.35 -24.94
CA LEU A 97 3.70 -7.35 -26.00
C LEU A 97 4.99 -7.41 -26.80
N ILE A 98 6.16 -7.59 -26.14
CA ILE A 98 7.45 -7.77 -26.80
C ILE A 98 7.41 -8.98 -27.72
N ALA A 99 6.84 -10.10 -27.26
CA ALA A 99 6.72 -11.32 -28.05
C ALA A 99 5.75 -11.17 -29.25
N VAL A 100 4.56 -10.60 -29.01
CA VAL A 100 3.53 -10.38 -30.05
C VAL A 100 4.02 -9.46 -31.15
N PHE A 101 4.68 -8.36 -30.80
CA PHE A 101 5.22 -7.39 -31.75
C PHE A 101 6.60 -7.78 -32.30
N LYS A 102 7.12 -8.96 -31.93
CA LYS A 102 8.45 -9.46 -32.35
C LYS A 102 9.55 -8.42 -32.13
N LEU A 103 9.50 -7.72 -30.99
CA LEU A 103 10.54 -6.76 -30.62
C LEU A 103 11.82 -7.48 -30.20
N PRO A 104 12.99 -6.80 -30.23
CA PRO A 104 14.26 -7.42 -29.85
C PRO A 104 14.19 -7.99 -28.41
N SER A 105 14.68 -9.21 -28.21
CA SER A 105 14.73 -9.89 -26.91
C SER A 105 15.51 -9.10 -25.85
N SER A 106 16.47 -8.28 -26.27
CA SER A 106 17.21 -7.37 -25.39
C SER A 106 16.30 -6.41 -24.61
N LEU A 107 15.13 -6.05 -25.15
CA LEU A 107 14.14 -5.24 -24.43
C LEU A 107 13.52 -6.00 -23.26
N ALA A 108 13.23 -7.30 -23.43
CA ALA A 108 12.72 -8.13 -22.35
C ALA A 108 13.75 -8.25 -21.20
N ASP A 109 15.02 -8.41 -21.55
CA ASP A 109 16.11 -8.48 -20.57
C ASP A 109 16.27 -7.15 -19.83
N GLU A 110 16.17 -6.01 -20.53
CA GLU A 110 16.25 -4.68 -19.94
C GLU A 110 15.08 -4.41 -18.99
N VAL A 111 13.85 -4.71 -19.42
CA VAL A 111 12.65 -4.56 -18.57
C VAL A 111 12.75 -5.42 -17.32
N THR A 112 13.16 -6.69 -17.48
CA THR A 112 13.34 -7.61 -16.36
C THR A 112 14.40 -7.11 -15.38
N LYS A 113 15.53 -6.65 -15.89
CA LYS A 113 16.61 -6.08 -15.07
C LYS A 113 16.16 -4.84 -14.29
N ASN A 114 15.43 -3.94 -14.94
CA ASN A 114 14.90 -2.74 -14.30
C ASN A 114 13.88 -3.09 -13.22
N TYR A 115 13.01 -4.06 -13.46
CA TYR A 115 12.06 -4.56 -12.48
C TYR A 115 12.76 -5.17 -11.26
N LEU A 116 13.74 -6.04 -11.46
CA LEU A 116 14.52 -6.64 -10.36
C LEU A 116 15.28 -5.59 -9.56
N ASN A 117 15.90 -4.61 -10.22
CA ASN A 117 16.56 -3.50 -9.55
C ASN A 117 15.59 -2.72 -8.66
N HIS A 118 14.37 -2.48 -9.13
CA HIS A 118 13.33 -1.80 -8.37
C HIS A 118 12.94 -2.60 -7.10
N ILE A 119 12.73 -3.91 -7.23
CA ILE A 119 12.43 -4.78 -6.08
C ILE A 119 13.57 -4.78 -5.05
N ILE A 120 14.82 -4.86 -5.51
CA ILE A 120 16.00 -4.81 -4.64
C ILE A 120 16.07 -3.47 -3.89
N GLN A 121 15.74 -2.37 -4.54
CA GLN A 121 15.70 -1.04 -3.91
C GLN A 121 14.63 -0.96 -2.81
N ILE A 122 13.40 -1.45 -3.09
CA ILE A 122 12.32 -1.51 -2.09
C ILE A 122 12.77 -2.32 -0.87
N GLN A 123 13.39 -3.48 -1.09
CA GLN A 123 13.84 -4.34 -0.01
C GLN A 123 14.95 -3.70 0.83
N LYS A 124 15.88 -2.99 0.20
CA LYS A 124 16.91 -2.21 0.91
C LYS A 124 16.29 -1.13 1.80
N LEU A 125 15.32 -0.37 1.28
CA LEU A 125 14.62 0.66 2.07
C LEU A 125 13.86 0.05 3.25
N SER A 126 13.16 -1.05 3.04
CA SER A 126 12.45 -1.76 4.10
C SER A 126 13.38 -2.25 5.21
N ASN A 127 14.52 -2.84 4.83
CA ASN A 127 15.53 -3.28 5.80
C ASN A 127 16.15 -2.13 6.58
N GLN A 128 16.40 -0.98 5.94
CA GLN A 128 16.91 0.22 6.61
C GLN A 128 15.89 0.75 7.64
N GLN A 129 14.61 0.80 7.27
CA GLN A 129 13.55 1.23 8.20
C GLN A 129 13.41 0.28 9.38
N LEU A 130 13.50 -1.03 9.15
CA LEU A 130 13.47 -2.03 10.21
C LEU A 130 14.67 -1.87 11.15
N SER A 131 15.89 -1.69 10.63
CA SER A 131 17.08 -1.45 11.45
C SER A 131 16.93 -0.21 12.32
N GLN A 132 16.49 0.91 11.73
CA GLN A 132 16.25 2.15 12.48
C GLN A 132 15.20 1.98 13.59
N ALA A 133 14.12 1.22 13.32
CA ALA A 133 13.08 0.95 14.32
C ALA A 133 13.61 0.08 15.47
N LEU A 134 14.48 -0.89 15.18
CA LEU A 134 15.14 -1.72 16.20
C LEU A 134 16.11 -0.91 17.04
N ASP A 135 16.94 -0.08 16.42
CA ASP A 135 17.89 0.82 17.12
C ASP A 135 17.14 1.78 18.06
N MET A 136 16.04 2.37 17.57
CA MET A 136 15.20 3.25 18.39
C MET A 136 14.58 2.52 19.57
N LYS A 137 14.12 1.29 19.37
CA LYS A 137 13.58 0.44 20.44
C LYS A 137 14.64 0.13 21.50
N GLU A 138 15.86 -0.19 21.09
CA GLU A 138 16.99 -0.47 22.02
C GLU A 138 17.37 0.79 22.81
N ILE A 139 17.44 1.96 22.15
CA ILE A 139 17.71 3.25 22.80
C ILE A 139 16.62 3.55 23.85
N THR A 140 15.35 3.42 23.46
CA THR A 140 14.22 3.65 24.36
C THR A 140 14.25 2.71 25.56
N ARG A 141 14.55 1.45 25.33
CA ARG A 141 14.71 0.46 26.40
C ARG A 141 15.87 0.82 27.32
N GLY A 142 17.01 1.19 26.77
CA GLY A 142 18.18 1.61 27.56
C GLY A 142 17.90 2.84 28.43
N ILE A 143 17.16 3.82 27.92
CA ILE A 143 16.72 4.99 28.70
C ILE A 143 15.81 4.56 29.85
N LEU A 144 14.81 3.70 29.59
CA LEU A 144 13.85 3.23 30.60
C LEU A 144 14.53 2.39 31.70
N GLU A 145 15.46 1.53 31.34
CA GLU A 145 16.18 0.67 32.28
C GLU A 145 17.19 1.42 33.15
N ASN A 146 17.76 2.54 32.64
CA ASN A 146 18.74 3.35 33.36
C ASN A 146 18.17 4.63 33.99
N ALA A 147 16.87 4.87 33.87
CA ALA A 147 16.22 5.97 34.52
C ALA A 147 16.15 5.73 36.04
N SER A 148 16.85 6.54 36.82
CA SER A 148 16.83 6.51 38.29
C SER A 148 15.53 7.10 38.86
N GLU A 149 14.73 7.80 38.06
CA GLU A 149 13.44 8.39 38.36
C GLU A 149 12.35 7.77 37.50
N GLY A 150 11.11 7.71 38.03
CA GLY A 150 9.98 7.15 37.26
C GLY A 150 9.69 7.98 36.02
N LEU A 151 9.76 7.34 34.84
CA LEU A 151 9.38 7.92 33.55
C LEU A 151 7.94 7.52 33.22
N CYS A 152 7.12 8.51 32.89
CA CYS A 152 5.77 8.31 32.38
C CYS A 152 5.74 8.70 30.90
N LEU A 153 5.37 7.75 30.02
CA LEU A 153 5.13 8.02 28.60
C LEU A 153 3.63 8.19 28.39
N LEU A 154 3.24 9.39 27.97
CA LEU A 154 1.86 9.69 27.59
C LEU A 154 1.76 9.69 26.06
N ASN A 155 0.71 9.06 25.55
CA ASN A 155 0.34 9.22 24.15
C ASN A 155 -0.49 10.48 23.95
N GLN A 156 -0.86 10.82 22.71
CA GLN A 156 -1.65 12.01 22.39
C GLN A 156 -3.07 12.02 23.01
N SER A 157 -3.49 10.92 23.61
CA SER A 157 -4.81 10.79 24.28
C SER A 157 -4.70 10.87 25.82
N GLY A 158 -3.52 11.08 26.39
CA GLY A 158 -3.27 11.15 27.84
C GLY A 158 -2.89 9.84 28.49
#